data_70402ef71c19fae9524f01be6222c786
#
_entry.id   70402ef71c19fae9524f01be6222c786
#
_cell.length_a   1.000
_cell.length_b   1.000
_cell.length_c   1.000
_cell.angle_alpha   90.00
_cell.angle_beta   90.00
_cell.angle_gamma   90.00
#
_symmetry.space_group_name_H-M   'P 1'
#
loop_
_entity.id
_entity.type
_entity.pdbx_description
1 polymer ?
#
loop_
_entity_poly.entity_id
_entity_poly.type
_entity_poly.pdbx_seq_one_letter_code
_entity_poly.pdbx_strand_id
1 'polypeptide(L)'
;VRSSAASDVYKRQALKYVVKKRVFGFDKTKTEKYVAQNVITNTVNFRDLCKEVSMFGMIPEGAVKHVIDALIDALNTNLNKGLSVQLGDFGCFRPGMSCKSQKEEKDVDADTVRRVKIVFTPGYKFKDMLDNVSIYKTEGNGGTSSGNGGGNKPENPDEGGSGEAPDPAA
;
A
#
# COMPACT_ATOMS: atom_id res chain seq x y z
N VAL A 1 43.19 4.52 5.59
CA VAL A 1 41.88 5.21 5.40
C VAL A 1 41.18 4.63 4.17
N ARG A 2 40.59 3.44 4.31
CA ARG A 2 39.82 2.79 3.22
C ARG A 2 38.62 2.06 3.79
N SER A 3 37.70 2.76 4.46
CA SER A 3 36.53 2.09 5.03
C SER A 3 35.21 2.85 4.89
N SER A 4 35.22 4.11 4.44
CA SER A 4 34.02 4.94 4.44
C SER A 4 33.05 4.63 3.27
N ALA A 5 33.57 4.49 2.06
CA ALA A 5 32.72 4.34 0.86
C ALA A 5 31.98 3.01 0.80
N ALA A 6 32.60 1.90 1.18
CA ALA A 6 31.94 0.59 1.21
C ALA A 6 30.85 0.53 2.27
N SER A 7 31.09 1.10 3.44
CA SER A 7 30.10 1.19 4.52
C SER A 7 28.88 2.02 4.12
N ASP A 8 29.06 3.08 3.32
CA ASP A 8 27.97 3.94 2.86
C ASP A 8 27.12 3.30 1.76
N VAL A 9 27.70 2.44 0.94
CA VAL A 9 26.95 1.65 -0.08
C VAL A 9 26.03 0.65 0.63
N TYR A 10 26.51 -0.07 1.64
CA TYR A 10 25.69 -1.02 2.41
C TYR A 10 24.55 -0.32 3.17
N LYS A 11 24.79 0.87 3.70
CA LYS A 11 23.75 1.67 4.38
C LYS A 11 22.64 2.15 3.44
N ARG A 12 22.90 2.27 2.15
CA ARG A 12 21.91 2.66 1.13
C ARG A 12 20.94 1.53 0.78
N GLN A 13 21.37 0.27 0.91
CA GLN A 13 20.57 -0.93 0.57
C GLN A 13 19.87 -1.55 1.78
N ALA A 14 19.83 -0.88 2.91
CA ALA A 14 19.26 -1.40 4.15
C ALA A 14 17.89 -0.80 4.46
N LEU A 15 17.07 -1.58 5.14
CA LEU A 15 15.85 -1.06 5.76
C LEU A 15 16.21 -0.16 6.94
N LYS A 16 15.64 1.03 6.95
CA LYS A 16 15.89 2.02 7.99
C LYS A 16 14.72 2.08 8.95
N TYR A 17 15.00 2.19 10.25
CA TYR A 17 13.97 2.41 11.25
C TYR A 17 14.33 3.55 12.19
N VAL A 18 13.28 4.19 12.74
CA VAL A 18 13.37 5.16 13.83
C VAL A 18 12.66 4.60 15.06
N VAL A 19 13.12 5.01 16.22
CA VAL A 19 12.47 4.66 17.49
C VAL A 19 11.48 5.76 17.84
N LYS A 20 10.22 5.41 17.99
CA LYS A 20 9.16 6.32 18.43
C LYS A 20 8.49 5.84 19.70
N LYS A 21 8.14 6.78 20.57
CA LYS A 21 7.26 6.52 21.71
C LYS A 21 5.84 6.30 21.24
N ARG A 22 5.18 5.26 21.78
CA ARG A 22 3.76 4.98 21.53
C ARG A 22 3.06 4.61 22.83
N VAL A 23 1.85 5.14 22.99
CA VAL A 23 0.92 4.70 24.03
C VAL A 23 0.00 3.65 23.41
N PHE A 24 -0.07 2.46 24.02
CA PHE A 24 -0.93 1.39 23.54
C PHE A 24 -2.30 1.49 24.22
N GLY A 25 -3.37 1.61 23.41
CA GLY A 25 -4.74 1.80 23.90
C GLY A 25 -5.33 0.60 24.62
N PHE A 26 -4.74 -0.59 24.49
CA PHE A 26 -5.14 -1.81 25.21
C PHE A 26 -4.47 -1.94 26.58
N ASP A 27 -3.47 -1.12 26.88
CA ASP A 27 -2.78 -1.12 28.17
C ASP A 27 -3.55 -0.22 29.14
N LYS A 28 -4.13 -0.81 30.18
CA LYS A 28 -4.91 -0.08 31.21
C LYS A 28 -4.10 1.02 31.91
N THR A 29 -2.79 0.83 31.97
CA THR A 29 -1.85 1.78 32.59
C THR A 29 -1.38 2.89 31.64
N LYS A 30 -1.76 2.85 30.35
CA LYS A 30 -1.36 3.81 29.31
C LYS A 30 0.15 4.07 29.29
N THR A 31 0.95 3.06 29.62
CA THR A 31 2.41 3.17 29.66
C THR A 31 2.96 3.50 28.28
N GLU A 32 3.86 4.47 28.24
CA GLU A 32 4.61 4.81 27.03
C GLU A 32 5.67 3.73 26.77
N LYS A 33 5.64 3.15 25.57
CA LYS A 33 6.64 2.16 25.13
C LYS A 33 7.34 2.65 23.88
N TYR A 34 8.60 2.29 23.72
CA TYR A 34 9.34 2.59 22.51
C TYR A 34 9.15 1.47 21.49
N VAL A 35 8.86 1.85 20.25
CA VAL A 35 8.71 0.91 19.13
C VAL A 35 9.55 1.34 17.95
N ALA A 36 10.11 0.37 17.24
CA ALA A 36 10.75 0.60 15.97
C ALA A 36 9.69 0.84 14.89
N GLN A 37 9.81 1.93 14.17
CA GLN A 37 8.97 2.25 13.03
C GLN A 37 9.82 2.30 11.77
N ASN A 38 9.40 1.56 10.72
CA ASN A 38 10.07 1.59 9.43
C ASN A 38 10.01 3.00 8.80
N VAL A 39 11.10 3.41 8.16
CA VAL A 39 11.20 4.67 7.42
C VAL A 39 11.22 4.36 5.94
N ILE A 40 10.18 4.77 5.23
CA ILE A 40 10.14 4.71 3.77
C ILE A 40 10.86 5.96 3.26
N THR A 41 12.00 5.76 2.61
CA THR A 41 12.85 6.87 2.15
C THR A 41 12.31 7.51 0.88
N ASN A 42 11.76 6.70 -0.02
CA ASN A 42 11.24 7.16 -1.31
C ASN A 42 10.23 6.14 -1.86
N THR A 43 9.44 6.57 -2.84
CA THR A 43 8.51 5.72 -3.58
C THR A 43 8.88 5.75 -5.05
N VAL A 44 9.16 4.58 -5.62
CA VAL A 44 9.36 4.44 -7.07
C VAL A 44 8.00 4.51 -7.73
N ASN A 45 7.81 5.40 -8.67
CA ASN A 45 6.55 5.51 -9.40
C ASN A 45 6.46 4.42 -10.50
N PHE A 46 5.26 4.20 -11.02
CA PHE A 46 5.00 3.13 -11.99
C PHE A 46 5.83 3.28 -13.27
N ARG A 47 6.01 4.52 -13.77
CA ARG A 47 6.79 4.78 -14.97
C ARG A 47 8.26 4.42 -14.79
N ASP A 48 8.84 4.79 -13.65
CA ASP A 48 10.23 4.49 -13.37
C ASP A 48 10.44 3.00 -13.16
N LEU A 49 9.48 2.31 -12.51
CA LEU A 49 9.49 0.85 -12.42
C LEU A 49 9.46 0.19 -13.80
N CYS A 50 8.61 0.66 -14.73
CA CYS A 50 8.56 0.13 -16.09
C CYS A 50 9.89 0.31 -16.83
N LYS A 51 10.58 1.43 -16.63
CA LYS A 51 11.92 1.65 -17.19
C LYS A 51 12.95 0.69 -16.63
N GLU A 52 12.96 0.48 -15.31
CA GLU A 52 13.86 -0.48 -14.68
C GLU A 52 13.64 -1.89 -15.22
N VAL A 53 12.39 -2.35 -15.29
CA VAL A 53 12.03 -3.66 -15.86
C VAL A 53 12.42 -3.76 -17.32
N SER A 54 12.22 -2.68 -18.11
CA SER A 54 12.64 -2.60 -19.51
C SER A 54 14.15 -2.81 -19.66
N MET A 55 14.93 -2.17 -18.81
CA MET A 55 16.40 -2.34 -18.83
C MET A 55 16.84 -3.75 -18.44
N PHE A 56 16.26 -4.35 -17.41
CA PHE A 56 16.60 -5.71 -16.98
C PHE A 56 16.12 -6.79 -17.96
N GLY A 57 14.93 -6.61 -18.54
CA GLY A 57 14.33 -7.58 -19.44
C GLY A 57 14.67 -7.38 -20.91
N MET A 58 15.36 -6.29 -21.28
CA MET A 58 15.61 -5.90 -22.67
C MET A 58 14.31 -5.84 -23.51
N ILE A 59 13.22 -5.40 -22.88
CA ILE A 59 11.88 -5.32 -23.47
C ILE A 59 11.48 -3.84 -23.59
N PRO A 60 10.80 -3.39 -24.65
CA PRO A 60 10.33 -2.01 -24.76
C PRO A 60 9.43 -1.59 -23.60
N GLU A 61 9.61 -0.38 -23.06
CA GLU A 61 8.84 0.15 -21.90
C GLU A 61 7.32 0.02 -22.10
N GLY A 62 6.83 0.30 -23.32
CA GLY A 62 5.41 0.16 -23.64
C GLY A 62 4.89 -1.28 -23.54
N ALA A 63 5.70 -2.27 -23.92
CA ALA A 63 5.34 -3.67 -23.78
C ALA A 63 5.30 -4.09 -22.30
N VAL A 64 6.25 -3.62 -21.47
CA VAL A 64 6.25 -3.85 -20.01
C VAL A 64 4.95 -3.34 -19.40
N LYS A 65 4.58 -2.09 -19.71
CA LYS A 65 3.33 -1.52 -19.21
C LYS A 65 2.13 -2.36 -19.60
N HIS A 66 2.03 -2.76 -20.87
CA HIS A 66 0.91 -3.56 -21.36
C HIS A 66 0.80 -4.91 -20.67
N VAL A 67 1.93 -5.58 -20.41
CA VAL A 67 1.97 -6.86 -19.68
C VAL A 67 1.48 -6.66 -18.24
N ILE A 68 1.88 -5.60 -17.56
CA ILE A 68 1.46 -5.32 -16.19
C ILE A 68 -0.06 -5.02 -16.15
N ASP A 69 -0.58 -4.23 -17.10
CA ASP A 69 -2.01 -3.93 -17.19
C ASP A 69 -2.83 -5.23 -17.41
N ALA A 70 -2.38 -6.08 -18.35
CA ALA A 70 -3.01 -7.39 -18.59
C ALA A 70 -2.95 -8.33 -17.37
N LEU A 71 -1.85 -8.30 -16.61
CA LEU A 71 -1.71 -9.06 -15.38
C LEU A 71 -2.72 -8.59 -14.31
N ILE A 72 -2.91 -7.28 -14.17
CA ILE A 72 -3.89 -6.71 -13.23
C ILE A 72 -5.30 -7.16 -13.61
N ASP A 73 -5.66 -7.14 -14.89
CA ASP A 73 -6.96 -7.58 -15.37
C ASP A 73 -7.20 -9.08 -15.11
N ALA A 74 -6.19 -9.90 -15.36
CA ALA A 74 -6.24 -11.34 -15.08
C ALA A 74 -6.38 -11.61 -13.56
N LEU A 75 -5.65 -10.88 -12.72
CA LEU A 75 -5.78 -10.96 -11.26
C LEU A 75 -7.18 -10.58 -10.81
N ASN A 76 -7.70 -9.45 -11.27
CA ASN A 76 -9.05 -8.98 -10.93
C ASN A 76 -10.11 -10.01 -11.31
N THR A 77 -10.02 -10.58 -12.50
CA THR A 77 -10.97 -11.58 -12.98
C THR A 77 -11.00 -12.83 -12.10
N ASN A 78 -9.82 -13.31 -11.69
CA ASN A 78 -9.74 -14.54 -10.89
C ASN A 78 -10.06 -14.29 -9.41
N LEU A 79 -9.59 -13.19 -8.84
CA LEU A 79 -9.88 -12.84 -7.44
C LEU A 79 -11.36 -12.53 -7.21
N ASN A 80 -12.06 -11.94 -8.18
CA ASN A 80 -13.52 -11.73 -8.13
C ASN A 80 -14.31 -13.04 -8.11
N LYS A 81 -13.75 -14.11 -8.68
CA LYS A 81 -14.34 -15.47 -8.60
C LYS A 81 -14.02 -16.17 -7.27
N GLY A 82 -13.32 -15.50 -6.34
CA GLY A 82 -12.89 -16.10 -5.08
C GLY A 82 -11.68 -17.03 -5.20
N LEU A 83 -11.01 -17.04 -6.35
CA LEU A 83 -9.84 -17.89 -6.57
C LEU A 83 -8.58 -17.25 -6.02
N SER A 84 -7.66 -18.06 -5.52
CA SER A 84 -6.30 -17.60 -5.24
C SER A 84 -5.44 -17.70 -6.49
N VAL A 85 -4.60 -16.71 -6.75
CA VAL A 85 -3.73 -16.65 -7.91
C VAL A 85 -2.27 -16.75 -7.49
N GLN A 86 -1.58 -17.77 -7.98
CA GLN A 86 -0.17 -18.00 -7.72
C GLN A 86 0.68 -17.51 -8.91
N LEU A 87 1.68 -16.68 -8.61
CA LEU A 87 2.62 -16.11 -9.59
C LEU A 87 4.04 -16.67 -9.39
N GLY A 88 4.16 -17.99 -9.23
CA GLY A 88 5.46 -18.65 -9.05
C GLY A 88 6.27 -18.05 -7.89
N ASP A 89 7.53 -17.72 -8.16
CA ASP A 89 8.47 -17.15 -7.17
C ASP A 89 8.08 -15.76 -6.67
N PHE A 90 7.18 -15.07 -7.38
CA PHE A 90 6.67 -13.77 -6.95
C PHE A 90 5.81 -13.88 -5.69
N GLY A 91 4.92 -14.86 -5.65
CA GLY A 91 4.05 -15.10 -4.52
C GLY A 91 2.61 -15.43 -4.91
N CYS A 92 1.70 -15.30 -3.95
CA CYS A 92 0.31 -15.66 -4.11
C CYS A 92 -0.61 -14.51 -3.65
N PHE A 93 -1.61 -14.20 -4.45
CA PHE A 93 -2.70 -13.29 -4.12
C PHE A 93 -3.96 -14.10 -3.80
N ARG A 94 -4.61 -13.77 -2.70
CA ARG A 94 -5.88 -14.40 -2.30
C ARG A 94 -6.86 -13.36 -1.79
N PRO A 95 -8.17 -13.53 -2.08
CA PRO A 95 -9.19 -12.73 -1.43
C PRO A 95 -9.27 -13.09 0.05
N GLY A 96 -9.49 -12.11 0.89
CA GLY A 96 -9.70 -12.29 2.32
C GLY A 96 -10.82 -11.36 2.78
N MET A 97 -11.50 -11.75 3.84
CA MET A 97 -12.56 -10.95 4.43
C MET A 97 -12.35 -10.83 5.94
N SER A 98 -12.85 -9.76 6.50
CA SER A 98 -12.94 -9.56 7.95
C SER A 98 -14.41 -9.38 8.29
N CYS A 99 -14.91 -10.17 9.23
CA CYS A 99 -16.30 -10.10 9.70
C CYS A 99 -16.35 -9.81 11.20
N LYS A 100 -17.53 -9.38 11.67
CA LYS A 100 -17.86 -9.34 13.09
C LYS A 100 -18.18 -10.75 13.54
N SER A 101 -17.64 -11.16 14.70
CA SER A 101 -18.06 -12.40 15.33
C SER A 101 -19.48 -12.27 15.90
N GLN A 102 -20.31 -13.29 15.69
CA GLN A 102 -21.65 -13.39 16.21
C GLN A 102 -21.71 -14.55 17.22
N LYS A 103 -22.76 -14.57 18.07
CA LYS A 103 -22.92 -15.62 19.06
C LYS A 103 -23.55 -16.88 18.47
N GLU A 104 -24.41 -16.72 17.48
CA GLU A 104 -25.12 -17.81 16.82
C GLU A 104 -24.79 -17.84 15.32
N GLU A 105 -24.75 -19.02 14.74
CA GLU A 105 -24.43 -19.24 13.32
C GLU A 105 -25.42 -18.53 12.38
N LYS A 106 -26.71 -18.53 12.74
CA LYS A 106 -27.78 -17.91 11.97
C LYS A 106 -27.66 -16.37 11.86
N ASP A 107 -26.92 -15.74 12.78
CA ASP A 107 -26.70 -14.30 12.79
C ASP A 107 -25.50 -13.87 11.92
N VAL A 108 -24.82 -14.85 11.31
CA VAL A 108 -23.72 -14.59 10.37
C VAL A 108 -24.28 -14.43 8.98
N ASP A 109 -24.36 -13.18 8.53
CA ASP A 109 -24.88 -12.78 7.22
C ASP A 109 -23.86 -11.94 6.46
N ALA A 110 -24.14 -11.67 5.18
CA ALA A 110 -23.30 -10.81 4.34
C ALA A 110 -23.06 -9.43 4.98
N ASP A 111 -24.01 -8.90 5.71
CA ASP A 111 -23.92 -7.62 6.43
C ASP A 111 -22.95 -7.66 7.62
N THR A 112 -22.58 -8.84 8.11
CA THR A 112 -21.56 -9.01 9.14
C THR A 112 -20.15 -8.85 8.60
N VAL A 113 -19.99 -8.91 7.26
CA VAL A 113 -18.69 -8.71 6.59
C VAL A 113 -18.35 -7.23 6.60
N ARG A 114 -17.31 -6.88 7.36
CA ARG A 114 -16.85 -5.49 7.52
C ARG A 114 -16.01 -5.01 6.36
N ARG A 115 -15.16 -5.88 5.85
CA ARG A 115 -14.10 -5.49 4.91
C ARG A 115 -13.64 -6.67 4.08
N VAL A 116 -13.62 -6.47 2.78
CA VAL A 116 -12.92 -7.36 1.84
C VAL A 116 -11.54 -6.79 1.56
N LYS A 117 -10.53 -7.64 1.45
CA LYS A 117 -9.14 -7.26 1.23
C LYS A 117 -8.45 -8.28 0.34
N ILE A 118 -7.43 -7.86 -0.37
CA ILE A 118 -6.51 -8.76 -1.06
C ILE A 118 -5.32 -9.01 -0.12
N VAL A 119 -5.01 -10.28 0.12
CA VAL A 119 -3.87 -10.71 0.93
C VAL A 119 -2.80 -11.21 -0.04
N PHE A 120 -1.64 -10.57 0.03
CA PHE A 120 -0.45 -11.01 -0.68
C PHE A 120 0.44 -11.83 0.26
N THR A 121 0.89 -12.98 -0.22
CA THR A 121 1.87 -13.82 0.46
C THR A 121 3.12 -13.87 -0.42
N PRO A 122 4.26 -13.35 0.02
CA PRO A 122 5.47 -13.30 -0.78
C PRO A 122 5.99 -14.70 -1.12
N GLY A 123 6.50 -14.85 -2.33
CA GLY A 123 7.15 -16.06 -2.79
C GLY A 123 8.59 -16.19 -2.30
N TYR A 124 9.27 -17.23 -2.77
CA TYR A 124 10.62 -17.59 -2.29
C TYR A 124 11.63 -16.45 -2.44
N LYS A 125 11.69 -15.82 -3.60
CA LYS A 125 12.65 -14.73 -3.88
C LYS A 125 12.51 -13.54 -2.95
N PHE A 126 11.28 -13.19 -2.59
CA PHE A 126 11.03 -12.11 -1.63
C PHE A 126 11.35 -12.51 -0.19
N LYS A 127 11.12 -13.78 0.17
CA LYS A 127 11.48 -14.29 1.49
C LYS A 127 12.99 -14.30 1.68
N ASP A 128 13.72 -14.82 0.69
CA ASP A 128 15.18 -14.83 0.69
C ASP A 128 15.77 -13.40 0.80
N MET A 129 15.19 -12.44 0.09
CA MET A 129 15.58 -11.04 0.21
C MET A 129 15.32 -10.49 1.63
N LEU A 130 14.16 -10.81 2.24
CA LEU A 130 13.82 -10.36 3.58
C LEU A 130 14.72 -10.96 4.66
N ASP A 131 15.13 -12.23 4.49
CA ASP A 131 16.02 -12.92 5.43
C ASP A 131 17.46 -12.37 5.38
N ASN A 132 17.87 -11.86 4.22
CA ASN A 132 19.21 -11.33 3.99
C ASN A 132 19.31 -9.79 4.10
N VAL A 133 18.20 -9.08 4.30
CA VAL A 133 18.21 -7.61 4.35
C VAL A 133 18.83 -7.08 5.64
N SER A 134 19.75 -6.12 5.50
CA SER A 134 20.33 -5.43 6.63
C SER A 134 19.38 -4.37 7.19
N ILE A 135 19.33 -4.21 8.51
CA ILE A 135 18.44 -3.27 9.20
C ILE A 135 19.30 -2.26 9.99
N TYR A 136 19.10 -0.97 9.75
CA TYR A 136 19.84 0.10 10.42
C TYR A 136 18.93 1.09 11.13
N LYS A 137 19.33 1.45 12.35
CA LYS A 137 18.70 2.55 13.07
C LYS A 137 19.13 3.89 12.43
N THR A 138 18.15 4.69 12.06
CA THR A 138 18.39 6.09 11.64
C THR A 138 18.03 7.00 12.80
N GLU A 139 18.90 7.95 13.12
CA GLU A 139 18.57 9.03 14.05
C GLU A 139 17.52 9.90 13.36
N GLY A 140 16.29 9.80 13.84
CA GLY A 140 15.18 10.62 13.34
C GLY A 140 15.39 12.05 13.83
N ASN A 141 15.84 12.94 12.97
CA ASN A 141 15.57 14.35 13.18
C ASN A 141 14.03 14.50 13.18
N GLY A 142 13.48 14.98 14.31
CA GLY A 142 12.03 15.03 14.56
C GLY A 142 11.27 15.96 13.61
N GLY A 143 11.16 15.55 12.36
CA GLY A 143 10.25 16.14 11.39
C GLY A 143 8.90 15.47 11.50
N THR A 144 7.96 16.14 12.12
CA THR A 144 6.52 15.82 12.15
C THR A 144 6.00 15.84 10.71
N SER A 145 6.03 14.71 10.03
CA SER A 145 5.19 14.54 8.85
C SER A 145 3.78 14.21 9.34
N SER A 146 3.03 15.24 9.61
CA SER A 146 1.57 15.22 9.72
C SER A 146 1.04 14.79 8.35
N GLY A 147 0.67 13.54 8.22
CA GLY A 147 -0.12 13.06 7.10
C GLY A 147 -1.50 13.67 7.19
N ASN A 148 -1.64 14.86 6.64
CA ASN A 148 -2.94 15.47 6.39
C ASN A 148 -3.61 14.68 5.26
N GLY A 149 -4.49 13.76 5.64
CA GLY A 149 -5.46 13.15 4.74
C GLY A 149 -6.50 14.20 4.36
N GLY A 150 -6.15 15.07 3.43
CA GLY A 150 -7.08 15.96 2.78
C GLY A 150 -8.04 15.17 1.91
N GLY A 151 -9.19 14.80 2.46
CA GLY A 151 -10.34 14.39 1.68
C GLY A 151 -10.82 15.57 0.86
N ASN A 152 -10.49 15.59 -0.42
CA ASN A 152 -11.17 16.44 -1.39
C ASN A 152 -12.61 15.95 -1.53
N LYS A 153 -13.50 16.61 -0.83
CA LYS A 153 -14.92 16.60 -1.13
C LYS A 153 -15.08 17.42 -2.41
N PRO A 154 -15.67 16.90 -3.49
CA PRO A 154 -16.02 17.72 -4.63
C PRO A 154 -17.10 18.73 -4.19
N GLU A 155 -16.76 20.00 -4.22
CA GLU A 155 -17.74 21.06 -4.13
C GLU A 155 -18.59 21.02 -5.39
N ASN A 156 -19.89 20.90 -5.17
CA ASN A 156 -20.94 21.02 -6.17
C ASN A 156 -21.20 22.52 -6.37
N PRO A 157 -20.96 23.09 -7.55
CA PRO A 157 -21.35 24.47 -7.82
C PRO A 157 -22.76 24.46 -8.40
N ASP A 158 -23.77 24.50 -7.53
CA ASP A 158 -25.13 24.83 -7.96
C ASP A 158 -25.91 25.44 -6.81
N GLU A 159 -25.77 26.75 -6.68
CA GLU A 159 -26.80 27.62 -6.10
C GLU A 159 -26.55 29.05 -6.58
N GLY A 160 -27.49 29.55 -7.40
CA GLY A 160 -27.61 30.97 -7.63
C GLY A 160 -27.89 31.38 -9.06
N GLY A 161 -29.14 31.43 -9.42
CA GLY A 161 -29.55 32.05 -10.69
C GLY A 161 -31.04 31.94 -10.92
N SER A 162 -31.84 32.66 -10.17
CA SER A 162 -33.21 33.01 -10.53
C SER A 162 -33.19 33.86 -11.81
N GLY A 163 -33.55 33.24 -12.90
CA GLY A 163 -33.77 33.89 -14.21
C GLY A 163 -35.18 33.58 -14.65
N GLU A 164 -36.03 34.57 -14.51
CA GLU A 164 -37.41 34.70 -14.97
C GLU A 164 -37.53 34.35 -16.46
N ALA A 165 -38.41 33.40 -16.79
CA ALA A 165 -38.75 33.07 -18.17
C ALA A 165 -39.75 34.06 -18.70
N PRO A 166 -39.61 34.57 -19.93
CA PRO A 166 -40.66 35.40 -20.58
C PRO A 166 -41.72 34.49 -21.14
N ASP A 167 -42.95 34.93 -20.85
CA ASP A 167 -44.26 34.43 -21.28
C ASP A 167 -44.39 34.38 -22.81
N PRO A 168 -44.90 33.32 -23.45
CA PRO A 168 -45.17 33.26 -24.87
C PRO A 168 -46.64 33.55 -25.15
N ALA A 169 -47.01 34.84 -25.24
CA ALA A 169 -48.33 35.22 -25.79
C ALA A 169 -48.27 36.65 -26.35
N ALA A 170 -48.01 36.79 -27.63
CA ALA A 170 -48.59 37.77 -28.54
C ALA A 170 -48.21 37.43 -30.02
#